data_2bb8c48af2d0eda378a51d8f0a610af6
#
_entry.id   2bb8c48af2d0eda378a51d8f0a610af6
#
_cell.length_a   1.000
_cell.length_b   1.000
_cell.length_c   1.000
_cell.angle_alpha   90.00
_cell.angle_beta   90.00
_cell.angle_gamma   90.00
#
_symmetry.space_group_name_H-M   'P 1'
#
loop_
_entity.id
_entity.type
_entity.pdbx_description
1 polymer ?
#
loop_
_entity_poly.entity_id
_entity_poly.type
_entity_poly.pdbx_seq_one_letter_code
_entity_poly.pdbx_strand_id
1 'polypeptide(L)'
;MYSQKSIKGISRVVAILVAVIIILAAVAAVEPFLIPAREITVTSTYTTTVGAAQTVTQTVTIEKTVTGVARDVVWENIQKRGTIIVGTSPDWPPFEFLDPKTGKLTGFEVELMELIAERLGLKVDWKTMDFATIIVAVEHKDIDLGVSGFSVTPERLEVVQYTLYHTITESQLIMLKDKAEKLGITRLDKLEQVADYKLVVGTGSGTTQEAELMDLVKRGVIPSEAARSYDDFGVALEDLKLGRIDALYAETPVTTWWIMTEKTPLVVVFSKPYWPVAFIAHKDSDELVSKINGVLAQLIVEGKVAELYKKWTTPPS
;
A
#
# COMPACT_ATOMS: atom_id res chain seq x y z
N MET A 1 7.83 2.70 60.92
CA MET A 1 7.45 4.11 60.75
C MET A 1 8.18 4.66 59.52
N TYR A 2 7.72 4.33 58.32
CA TYR A 2 8.29 4.82 57.06
C TYR A 2 7.64 6.15 56.70
N SER A 3 8.50 7.13 56.51
CA SER A 3 8.19 8.55 56.42
C SER A 3 7.32 8.95 55.24
N GLN A 4 6.15 9.58 55.49
CA GLN A 4 5.28 10.23 54.48
C GLN A 4 5.96 11.37 53.67
N LYS A 5 7.25 11.70 53.93
CA LYS A 5 7.97 12.75 53.20
C LYS A 5 8.43 12.33 51.78
N SER A 6 8.53 11.01 51.51
CA SER A 6 8.97 10.50 50.20
C SER A 6 7.90 10.62 49.09
N ILE A 7 6.59 10.52 49.47
CA ILE A 7 5.50 10.50 48.47
C ILE A 7 5.22 11.89 47.90
N LYS A 8 5.41 12.97 48.68
CA LYS A 8 5.20 14.34 48.18
C LYS A 8 6.26 14.80 47.20
N GLY A 9 7.49 14.28 47.25
CA GLY A 9 8.56 14.57 46.31
C GLY A 9 8.33 13.90 44.93
N ILE A 10 7.88 12.66 44.94
CA ILE A 10 7.57 11.89 43.72
C ILE A 10 6.39 12.51 42.97
N SER A 11 5.36 12.97 43.67
CA SER A 11 4.21 13.66 43.08
C SER A 11 4.58 14.96 42.35
N ARG A 12 5.56 15.70 42.83
CA ARG A 12 6.04 16.95 42.18
C ARG A 12 6.88 16.68 40.94
N VAL A 13 7.75 15.66 40.98
CA VAL A 13 8.54 15.24 39.81
C VAL A 13 7.63 14.70 38.70
N VAL A 14 6.61 13.92 39.06
CA VAL A 14 5.61 13.44 38.09
C VAL A 14 4.78 14.59 37.51
N ALA A 15 4.39 15.59 38.32
CA ALA A 15 3.68 16.76 37.81
C ALA A 15 4.52 17.63 36.85
N ILE A 16 5.82 17.75 37.10
CA ILE A 16 6.76 18.45 36.21
C ILE A 16 6.96 17.66 34.91
N LEU A 17 7.11 16.33 34.97
CA LEU A 17 7.20 15.47 33.79
C LEU A 17 5.92 15.53 32.94
N VAL A 18 4.74 15.54 33.55
CA VAL A 18 3.46 15.68 32.85
C VAL A 18 3.33 17.06 32.21
N ALA A 19 3.75 18.13 32.88
CA ALA A 19 3.75 19.48 32.30
C ALA A 19 4.70 19.60 31.09
N VAL A 20 5.87 18.98 31.14
CA VAL A 20 6.83 18.92 30.00
C VAL A 20 6.24 18.13 28.83
N ILE A 21 5.56 17.01 29.10
CA ILE A 21 4.88 16.21 28.07
C ILE A 21 3.73 16.99 27.43
N ILE A 22 2.96 17.74 28.19
CA ILE A 22 1.86 18.58 27.65
C ILE A 22 2.41 19.73 26.79
N ILE A 23 3.50 20.35 27.19
CA ILE A 23 4.15 21.40 26.37
C ILE A 23 4.73 20.80 25.07
N LEU A 24 5.35 19.61 25.13
CA LEU A 24 5.82 18.91 23.95
C LEU A 24 4.68 18.49 23.01
N ALA A 25 3.54 18.06 23.56
CA ALA A 25 2.35 17.75 22.78
C ALA A 25 1.70 18.99 22.16
N ALA A 26 1.68 20.13 22.87
CA ALA A 26 1.17 21.40 22.35
C ALA A 26 2.07 21.96 21.23
N VAL A 27 3.39 21.79 21.32
CA VAL A 27 4.33 22.18 20.26
C VAL A 27 4.19 21.27 19.04
N ALA A 28 3.92 19.98 19.24
CA ALA A 28 3.65 19.04 18.13
C ALA A 28 2.30 19.30 17.43
N ALA A 29 1.31 19.87 18.13
CA ALA A 29 0.00 20.15 17.56
C ALA A 29 -0.08 21.44 16.70
N VAL A 30 0.96 22.26 16.71
CA VAL A 30 1.03 23.52 15.94
C VAL A 30 1.74 23.33 14.58
N GLU A 31 2.20 22.14 14.28
CA GLU A 31 3.04 21.83 13.11
C GLU A 31 2.42 21.83 11.70
N PRO A 32 1.14 21.99 11.39
CA PRO A 32 0.71 22.00 9.99
C PRO A 32 0.61 23.38 9.33
N PHE A 33 1.01 24.48 9.94
CA PHE A 33 0.89 25.79 9.31
C PHE A 33 2.24 26.47 9.05
N LEU A 34 2.71 26.35 7.78
CA LEU A 34 3.52 27.32 7.01
C LEU A 34 4.51 28.18 7.83
N ILE A 35 5.60 27.61 8.30
CA ILE A 35 6.74 28.42 8.77
C ILE A 35 8.00 27.97 8.03
N PRO A 36 8.73 28.90 7.35
CA PRO A 36 10.06 28.57 6.82
C PRO A 36 10.94 28.11 7.97
N ALA A 37 11.87 27.19 7.69
CA ALA A 37 12.78 26.63 8.69
C ALA A 37 13.33 27.73 9.61
N ARG A 38 12.88 27.74 10.87
CA ARG A 38 13.40 28.62 11.91
C ARG A 38 13.88 27.74 13.04
N GLU A 39 15.05 28.06 13.53
CA GLU A 39 15.51 27.55 14.82
C GLU A 39 14.60 28.13 15.90
N ILE A 40 13.82 27.29 16.55
CA ILE A 40 13.01 27.69 17.70
C ILE A 40 13.76 27.24 18.93
N THR A 41 14.34 28.18 19.65
CA THR A 41 14.92 27.94 20.95
C THR A 41 13.85 28.12 22.01
N VAL A 42 13.41 27.04 22.63
CA VAL A 42 12.49 27.10 23.78
C VAL A 42 13.31 27.04 25.05
N THR A 43 13.40 28.17 25.74
CA THR A 43 14.06 28.24 27.05
C THR A 43 12.99 28.16 28.13
N SER A 44 12.99 27.09 28.91
CA SER A 44 12.14 26.97 30.10
C SER A 44 12.98 27.06 31.36
N THR A 45 12.69 28.08 32.16
CA THR A 45 13.36 28.28 33.46
C THR A 45 12.46 27.81 34.58
N TYR A 46 12.90 26.85 35.35
CA TYR A 46 12.18 26.35 36.54
C TYR A 46 12.95 26.78 37.80
N THR A 47 12.22 27.40 38.70
CA THR A 47 12.74 27.77 40.03
C THR A 47 12.12 26.85 41.08
N THR A 48 12.91 26.02 41.70
CA THR A 48 12.46 25.14 42.78
C THR A 48 13.09 25.59 44.08
N THR A 49 12.26 25.92 45.08
CA THR A 49 12.71 26.24 46.42
C THR A 49 12.85 24.96 47.25
N VAL A 50 14.04 24.57 47.59
CA VAL A 50 14.34 23.39 48.42
C VAL A 50 14.72 23.87 49.81
N GLY A 51 13.73 23.90 50.76
CA GLY A 51 13.92 24.35 52.14
C GLY A 51 13.93 25.87 52.28
N ALA A 52 13.96 26.36 53.54
CA ALA A 52 13.77 27.76 53.90
C ALA A 52 14.94 28.72 53.50
N ALA A 53 15.98 28.25 52.83
CA ALA A 53 17.16 29.07 52.58
C ALA A 53 17.92 28.83 51.26
N GLN A 54 17.46 27.96 50.35
CA GLN A 54 18.13 27.78 49.05
C GLN A 54 17.12 27.71 47.90
N THR A 55 17.23 28.65 46.97
CA THR A 55 16.53 28.65 45.69
C THR A 55 17.46 28.14 44.62
N VAL A 56 17.16 27.00 44.02
CA VAL A 56 17.95 26.47 42.89
C VAL A 56 17.18 26.78 41.61
N THR A 57 17.74 27.62 40.77
CA THR A 57 17.21 27.91 39.44
C THR A 57 17.89 27.00 38.43
N GLN A 58 17.16 26.13 37.80
CA GLN A 58 17.66 25.27 36.74
C GLN A 58 17.08 25.75 35.41
N THR A 59 17.92 26.15 34.50
CA THR A 59 17.53 26.54 33.14
C THR A 59 17.77 25.33 32.21
N VAL A 60 16.71 24.79 31.65
CA VAL A 60 16.80 23.75 30.63
C VAL A 60 16.57 24.42 29.28
N THR A 61 17.62 24.51 28.48
CA THR A 61 17.51 24.96 27.08
C THR A 61 17.34 23.75 26.19
N ILE A 62 16.19 23.63 25.52
CA ILE A 62 15.97 22.60 24.52
C ILE A 62 16.11 23.29 23.15
N GLU A 63 17.21 23.01 22.48
CA GLU A 63 17.41 23.40 21.10
C GLU A 63 16.77 22.31 20.22
N LYS A 64 15.58 22.59 19.66
CA LYS A 64 14.96 21.78 18.62
C LYS A 64 15.16 22.49 17.29
N THR A 65 16.06 21.99 16.46
CA THR A 65 16.13 22.40 15.06
C THR A 65 14.89 21.81 14.38
N VAL A 66 13.88 22.63 14.15
CA VAL A 66 12.79 22.28 13.24
C VAL A 66 13.37 22.49 11.85
N THR A 67 13.94 21.43 11.26
CA THR A 67 14.18 21.38 9.82
C THR A 67 12.83 21.61 9.18
N GLY A 68 12.73 22.67 8.37
CA GLY A 68 11.49 22.95 7.64
C GLY A 68 11.04 21.67 6.96
N VAL A 69 9.76 21.35 7.06
CA VAL A 69 9.15 20.27 6.30
C VAL A 69 9.58 20.51 4.86
N ALA A 70 10.35 19.60 4.28
CA ALA A 70 10.70 19.69 2.87
C ALA A 70 9.37 19.90 2.14
N ARG A 71 9.25 21.01 1.38
CA ARG A 71 8.02 21.30 0.64
C ARG A 71 7.71 20.07 -0.20
N ASP A 72 6.52 19.52 -0.07
CA ASP A 72 6.05 18.47 -0.96
C ASP A 72 5.84 19.06 -2.36
N VAL A 73 6.94 19.12 -3.10
CA VAL A 73 6.97 19.65 -4.46
C VAL A 73 5.99 18.90 -5.36
N VAL A 74 5.70 17.65 -5.07
CA VAL A 74 4.76 16.82 -5.84
C VAL A 74 3.36 17.39 -5.68
N TRP A 75 2.89 17.61 -4.45
CA TRP A 75 1.56 18.17 -4.21
C TRP A 75 1.40 19.60 -4.78
N GLU A 76 2.40 20.48 -4.58
CA GLU A 76 2.39 21.82 -5.16
C GLU A 76 2.27 21.78 -6.70
N ASN A 77 2.98 20.87 -7.35
CA ASN A 77 2.92 20.71 -8.82
C ASN A 77 1.55 20.19 -9.28
N ILE A 78 0.96 19.22 -8.55
CA ILE A 78 -0.39 18.73 -8.81
C ILE A 78 -1.41 19.87 -8.72
N GLN A 79 -1.35 20.68 -7.65
CA GLN A 79 -2.26 21.82 -7.46
C GLN A 79 -2.13 22.84 -8.58
N LYS A 80 -0.91 23.22 -8.96
CA LYS A 80 -0.67 24.18 -10.06
C LYS A 80 -1.19 23.67 -11.40
N ARG A 81 -1.06 22.36 -11.65
CA ARG A 81 -1.48 21.69 -12.87
C ARG A 81 -2.99 21.40 -12.87
N GLY A 82 -3.62 21.28 -11.69
CA GLY A 82 -5.02 20.87 -11.53
C GLY A 82 -5.27 19.42 -11.94
N THR A 83 -4.22 18.63 -12.04
CA THR A 83 -4.26 17.24 -12.56
C THR A 83 -3.25 16.39 -11.81
N ILE A 84 -3.66 15.17 -11.42
CA ILE A 84 -2.79 14.14 -10.89
C ILE A 84 -2.45 13.13 -11.98
N ILE A 85 -1.16 12.82 -12.16
CA ILE A 85 -0.68 11.82 -13.13
C ILE A 85 -0.61 10.49 -12.41
N VAL A 86 -1.36 9.50 -12.89
CA VAL A 86 -1.51 8.18 -12.26
C VAL A 86 -1.06 7.08 -13.20
N GLY A 87 -0.09 6.28 -12.76
CA GLY A 87 0.36 5.08 -13.48
C GLY A 87 -0.44 3.85 -13.09
N THR A 88 -0.79 3.03 -14.08
CA THR A 88 -1.54 1.77 -13.89
C THR A 88 -1.19 0.75 -14.98
N SER A 89 -1.31 -0.54 -14.65
CA SER A 89 -1.26 -1.65 -15.62
C SER A 89 -2.68 -2.11 -15.91
N PRO A 90 -3.20 -1.96 -17.15
CA PRO A 90 -4.62 -2.16 -17.44
C PRO A 90 -4.96 -3.61 -17.76
N ASP A 91 -4.40 -4.58 -17.05
CA ASP A 91 -4.50 -6.02 -17.28
C ASP A 91 -5.00 -6.80 -16.05
N TRP A 92 -5.50 -6.09 -15.03
CA TRP A 92 -5.88 -6.69 -13.74
C TRP A 92 -7.37 -6.53 -13.37
N PRO A 93 -8.29 -7.13 -14.15
CA PRO A 93 -9.72 -7.05 -13.86
C PRO A 93 -10.05 -7.73 -12.52
N PRO A 94 -11.04 -7.24 -11.78
CA PRO A 94 -11.90 -6.09 -12.08
C PRO A 94 -11.38 -4.77 -11.50
N PHE A 95 -10.10 -4.65 -11.12
CA PHE A 95 -9.56 -3.46 -10.45
C PHE A 95 -9.15 -2.38 -11.44
N GLU A 96 -8.34 -2.72 -12.45
CA GLU A 96 -7.96 -1.85 -13.55
C GLU A 96 -7.77 -2.66 -14.84
N PHE A 97 -8.56 -2.36 -15.83
CA PHE A 97 -8.51 -3.06 -17.12
C PHE A 97 -9.12 -2.21 -18.24
N LEU A 98 -8.82 -2.56 -19.46
CA LEU A 98 -9.49 -1.96 -20.61
C LEU A 98 -10.82 -2.67 -20.85
N ASP A 99 -11.92 -1.93 -20.82
CA ASP A 99 -13.23 -2.46 -21.19
C ASP A 99 -13.18 -2.98 -22.63
N PRO A 100 -13.47 -4.25 -22.88
CA PRO A 100 -13.29 -4.85 -24.21
C PRO A 100 -14.24 -4.30 -25.28
N LYS A 101 -15.32 -3.61 -24.88
CA LYS A 101 -16.28 -3.02 -25.81
C LYS A 101 -15.93 -1.58 -26.17
N THR A 102 -15.40 -0.83 -25.23
CA THR A 102 -15.17 0.61 -25.39
C THR A 102 -13.70 0.98 -25.51
N GLY A 103 -12.78 0.08 -25.12
CA GLY A 103 -11.33 0.34 -25.01
C GLY A 103 -10.95 1.32 -23.90
N LYS A 104 -11.90 1.71 -23.02
CA LYS A 104 -11.64 2.64 -21.93
C LYS A 104 -11.08 1.93 -20.73
N LEU A 105 -10.11 2.57 -20.05
CA LEU A 105 -9.64 2.15 -18.75
C LEU A 105 -10.81 2.23 -17.76
N THR A 106 -11.03 1.16 -17.00
CA THR A 106 -12.12 1.03 -16.04
C THR A 106 -11.76 0.04 -14.94
N GLY A 107 -12.55 -0.01 -13.87
CA GLY A 107 -12.35 -0.94 -12.77
C GLY A 107 -12.55 -0.29 -11.42
N PHE A 108 -12.41 -1.10 -10.38
CA PHE A 108 -12.60 -0.68 -9.00
C PHE A 108 -11.62 0.42 -8.58
N GLU A 109 -10.32 0.21 -8.79
CA GLU A 109 -9.30 1.19 -8.40
C GLU A 109 -9.34 2.43 -9.30
N VAL A 110 -9.70 2.27 -10.58
CA VAL A 110 -9.87 3.40 -11.51
C VAL A 110 -10.99 4.32 -11.01
N GLU A 111 -12.17 3.75 -10.73
CA GLU A 111 -13.32 4.54 -10.27
C GLU A 111 -13.08 5.13 -8.86
N LEU A 112 -12.40 4.39 -7.97
CA LEU A 112 -12.03 4.88 -6.65
C LEU A 112 -11.08 6.07 -6.74
N MET A 113 -10.05 6.00 -7.60
CA MET A 113 -9.10 7.09 -7.79
C MET A 113 -9.75 8.32 -8.44
N GLU A 114 -10.62 8.12 -9.41
CA GLU A 114 -11.39 9.20 -10.04
C GLU A 114 -12.28 9.92 -9.02
N LEU A 115 -12.95 9.17 -8.13
CA LEU A 115 -13.76 9.73 -7.05
C LEU A 115 -12.91 10.50 -6.03
N ILE A 116 -11.71 10.00 -5.69
CA ILE A 116 -10.76 10.71 -4.82
C ILE A 116 -10.32 12.02 -5.48
N ALA A 117 -9.95 11.98 -6.75
CA ALA A 117 -9.52 13.17 -7.48
C ALA A 117 -10.65 14.22 -7.57
N GLU A 118 -11.88 13.79 -7.83
CA GLU A 118 -13.06 14.67 -7.85
C GLU A 118 -13.23 15.40 -6.50
N ARG A 119 -13.12 14.67 -5.38
CA ARG A 119 -13.21 15.26 -4.03
C ARG A 119 -12.08 16.24 -3.72
N LEU A 120 -10.91 16.08 -4.35
CA LEU A 120 -9.77 16.99 -4.25
C LEU A 120 -9.83 18.14 -5.26
N GLY A 121 -10.85 18.17 -6.15
CA GLY A 121 -10.97 19.16 -7.22
C GLY A 121 -9.91 18.99 -8.32
N LEU A 122 -9.42 17.78 -8.53
CA LEU A 122 -8.40 17.43 -9.50
C LEU A 122 -8.98 16.62 -10.66
N LYS A 123 -8.27 16.62 -11.79
CA LYS A 123 -8.47 15.65 -12.89
C LYS A 123 -7.44 14.53 -12.77
N VAL A 124 -7.76 13.36 -13.29
CA VAL A 124 -6.80 12.25 -13.40
C VAL A 124 -6.27 12.19 -14.83
N ASP A 125 -4.95 12.13 -14.97
CA ASP A 125 -4.24 11.82 -16.23
C ASP A 125 -3.65 10.41 -16.10
N TRP A 126 -4.35 9.44 -16.65
CA TRP A 126 -3.93 8.04 -16.59
C TRP A 126 -2.79 7.75 -17.57
N LYS A 127 -1.73 7.10 -17.07
CA LYS A 127 -0.60 6.57 -17.83
C LYS A 127 -0.60 5.05 -17.71
N THR A 128 -0.90 4.37 -18.80
CA THR A 128 -0.80 2.91 -18.85
C THR A 128 0.64 2.47 -19.10
N MET A 129 1.10 1.51 -18.32
CA MET A 129 2.46 0.96 -18.40
C MET A 129 2.49 -0.43 -17.77
N ASP A 130 3.57 -1.19 -18.01
CA ASP A 130 3.77 -2.49 -17.40
C ASP A 130 3.89 -2.37 -15.88
N PHE A 131 3.25 -3.25 -15.12
CA PHE A 131 3.21 -3.23 -13.66
C PHE A 131 4.61 -3.10 -13.03
N ALA A 132 5.58 -3.86 -13.53
CA ALA A 132 6.96 -3.85 -13.04
C ALA A 132 7.65 -2.48 -13.14
N THR A 133 7.14 -1.57 -14.00
CA THR A 133 7.75 -0.26 -14.25
C THR A 133 7.14 0.86 -13.39
N ILE A 134 5.95 0.64 -12.80
CA ILE A 134 5.21 1.70 -12.09
C ILE A 134 5.98 2.20 -10.87
N ILE A 135 6.60 1.30 -10.08
CA ILE A 135 7.38 1.70 -8.90
C ILE A 135 8.53 2.63 -9.30
N VAL A 136 9.26 2.28 -10.37
CA VAL A 136 10.37 3.10 -10.88
C VAL A 136 9.87 4.46 -11.37
N ALA A 137 8.72 4.51 -12.04
CA ALA A 137 8.12 5.77 -12.50
C ALA A 137 7.70 6.67 -11.31
N VAL A 138 7.23 6.07 -10.21
CA VAL A 138 6.95 6.80 -8.95
C VAL A 138 8.24 7.33 -8.32
N GLU A 139 9.30 6.51 -8.23
CA GLU A 139 10.59 6.89 -7.65
C GLU A 139 11.24 8.05 -8.42
N HIS A 140 11.12 8.05 -9.75
CA HIS A 140 11.65 9.12 -10.60
C HIS A 140 10.72 10.33 -10.70
N LYS A 141 9.52 10.28 -10.09
CA LYS A 141 8.49 11.34 -10.18
C LYS A 141 7.99 11.59 -11.62
N ASP A 142 8.07 10.57 -12.48
CA ASP A 142 7.49 10.59 -13.82
C ASP A 142 5.95 10.53 -13.76
N ILE A 143 5.44 9.92 -12.70
CA ILE A 143 4.04 9.89 -12.29
C ILE A 143 3.93 10.33 -10.81
N ASP A 144 2.78 10.86 -10.41
CA ASP A 144 2.54 11.31 -9.05
C ASP A 144 2.14 10.15 -8.12
N LEU A 145 1.39 9.18 -8.68
CA LEU A 145 0.80 8.08 -7.93
C LEU A 145 0.78 6.81 -8.78
N GLY A 146 1.04 5.67 -8.17
CA GLY A 146 0.80 4.34 -8.76
C GLY A 146 -0.48 3.73 -8.20
N VAL A 147 -1.36 3.29 -9.10
CA VAL A 147 -2.66 2.67 -8.80
C VAL A 147 -2.76 1.40 -9.63
N SER A 148 -2.44 0.27 -9.07
CA SER A 148 -2.42 -1.03 -9.78
C SER A 148 -2.29 -2.21 -8.80
N GLY A 149 -3.19 -2.32 -7.84
CA GLY A 149 -3.25 -3.45 -6.92
C GLY A 149 -1.98 -3.65 -6.07
N PHE A 150 -1.30 -2.58 -5.65
CA PHE A 150 -0.02 -2.72 -4.95
C PHE A 150 -0.18 -3.32 -3.55
N SER A 151 0.24 -4.58 -3.39
CA SER A 151 0.40 -5.21 -2.08
C SER A 151 1.44 -4.47 -1.25
N VAL A 152 1.11 -4.19 0.02
CA VAL A 152 2.02 -3.51 0.96
C VAL A 152 3.05 -4.52 1.46
N THR A 153 4.31 -4.40 1.02
CA THR A 153 5.41 -5.28 1.46
C THR A 153 6.56 -4.47 2.07
N PRO A 154 7.37 -5.09 2.96
CA PRO A 154 8.54 -4.43 3.54
C PRO A 154 9.52 -3.91 2.48
N GLU A 155 9.77 -4.67 1.42
CA GLU A 155 10.71 -4.33 0.34
C GLU A 155 10.24 -3.08 -0.41
N ARG A 156 8.95 -3.01 -0.76
CA ARG A 156 8.37 -1.85 -1.44
C ARG A 156 8.33 -0.63 -0.52
N LEU A 157 8.12 -0.83 0.80
CA LEU A 157 8.18 0.25 1.78
C LEU A 157 9.56 0.90 1.89
N GLU A 158 10.64 0.28 1.41
CA GLU A 158 11.96 0.90 1.37
C GLU A 158 12.04 2.00 0.31
N VAL A 159 11.31 1.90 -0.78
CA VAL A 159 11.44 2.77 -1.96
C VAL A 159 10.23 3.66 -2.23
N VAL A 160 9.02 3.27 -1.82
CA VAL A 160 7.79 4.07 -1.94
C VAL A 160 7.09 4.23 -0.60
N GLN A 161 6.17 5.19 -0.49
CA GLN A 161 5.20 5.24 0.58
C GLN A 161 3.81 4.83 0.08
N TYR A 162 2.95 4.43 1.01
CA TYR A 162 1.61 3.95 0.71
C TYR A 162 0.54 4.87 1.28
N THR A 163 -0.59 4.93 0.60
CA THR A 163 -1.83 5.46 1.17
C THR A 163 -2.40 4.51 2.23
N LEU A 164 -3.53 4.86 2.84
CA LEU A 164 -4.35 3.88 3.55
C LEU A 164 -4.70 2.73 2.60
N TYR A 165 -4.70 1.50 3.11
CA TYR A 165 -5.17 0.36 2.33
C TYR A 165 -6.70 0.45 2.14
N HIS A 166 -7.17 0.09 0.97
CA HIS A 166 -8.59 0.16 0.59
C HIS A 166 -9.21 -1.21 0.36
N THR A 167 -8.37 -2.26 0.27
CA THR A 167 -8.81 -3.65 0.20
C THR A 167 -7.75 -4.61 0.73
N ILE A 168 -8.10 -5.88 0.79
CA ILE A 168 -7.23 -6.98 1.21
C ILE A 168 -7.42 -8.10 0.19
N THR A 169 -6.31 -8.67 -0.26
CA THR A 169 -6.29 -9.74 -1.28
C THR A 169 -5.65 -11.02 -0.73
N GLU A 170 -5.82 -12.13 -1.44
CA GLU A 170 -5.13 -13.39 -1.20
C GLU A 170 -4.36 -13.78 -2.46
N SER A 171 -3.19 -14.35 -2.30
CA SER A 171 -2.51 -15.01 -3.42
C SER A 171 -3.14 -16.37 -3.68
N GLN A 172 -3.49 -16.65 -4.93
CA GLN A 172 -4.13 -17.89 -5.35
C GLN A 172 -3.43 -18.53 -6.55
N LEU A 173 -3.27 -19.83 -6.50
CA LEU A 173 -2.86 -20.63 -7.64
C LEU A 173 -4.11 -21.25 -8.28
N ILE A 174 -4.36 -20.89 -9.54
CA ILE A 174 -5.47 -21.44 -10.33
C ILE A 174 -4.97 -22.37 -11.41
N MET A 175 -5.77 -23.36 -11.76
CA MET A 175 -5.51 -24.34 -12.80
C MET A 175 -6.76 -24.56 -13.66
N LEU A 176 -6.57 -25.10 -14.86
CA LEU A 176 -7.67 -25.71 -15.58
C LEU A 176 -8.25 -26.86 -14.78
N LYS A 177 -9.56 -26.92 -14.61
CA LYS A 177 -10.25 -27.95 -13.83
C LYS A 177 -9.89 -29.35 -14.30
N ASP A 178 -9.95 -29.61 -15.61
CA ASP A 178 -9.61 -30.92 -16.18
C ASP A 178 -8.15 -31.33 -15.91
N LYS A 179 -7.23 -30.37 -15.87
CA LYS A 179 -5.81 -30.60 -15.57
C LYS A 179 -5.64 -30.99 -14.10
N ALA A 180 -6.28 -30.25 -13.21
CA ALA A 180 -6.24 -30.52 -11.77
C ALA A 180 -6.81 -31.91 -11.46
N GLU A 181 -7.96 -32.27 -12.04
CA GLU A 181 -8.58 -33.59 -11.90
C GLU A 181 -7.68 -34.70 -12.42
N LYS A 182 -7.07 -34.56 -13.60
CA LYS A 182 -6.11 -35.56 -14.15
C LYS A 182 -4.90 -35.78 -13.28
N LEU A 183 -4.41 -34.76 -12.58
CA LEU A 183 -3.29 -34.83 -11.66
C LEU A 183 -3.70 -35.23 -10.25
N GLY A 184 -5.00 -35.37 -9.96
CA GLY A 184 -5.52 -35.64 -8.61
C GLY A 184 -5.32 -34.47 -7.64
N ILE A 185 -5.14 -33.26 -8.14
CA ILE A 185 -4.93 -32.08 -7.33
C ILE A 185 -6.29 -31.48 -6.98
N THR A 186 -6.69 -31.59 -5.72
CA THR A 186 -7.88 -30.89 -5.19
C THR A 186 -7.48 -29.63 -4.42
N ARG A 187 -6.33 -29.69 -3.72
CA ARG A 187 -5.76 -28.59 -2.94
C ARG A 187 -4.28 -28.86 -2.67
N LEU A 188 -3.49 -27.80 -2.67
CA LEU A 188 -2.12 -27.77 -2.18
C LEU A 188 -2.11 -27.03 -0.84
N ASP A 189 -1.39 -27.56 0.16
CA ASP A 189 -1.29 -26.93 1.47
C ASP A 189 -0.21 -25.84 1.52
N LYS A 190 0.75 -25.92 0.60
CA LYS A 190 1.86 -24.97 0.46
C LYS A 190 2.31 -24.87 -1.00
N LEU A 191 2.86 -23.72 -1.37
CA LEU A 191 3.26 -23.42 -2.74
C LEU A 191 4.37 -24.36 -3.24
N GLU A 192 5.28 -24.82 -2.35
CA GLU A 192 6.36 -25.73 -2.68
C GLU A 192 5.87 -27.04 -3.33
N GLN A 193 4.63 -27.46 -3.08
CA GLN A 193 4.06 -28.69 -3.64
C GLN A 193 3.85 -28.63 -5.16
N VAL A 194 4.01 -27.45 -5.80
CA VAL A 194 4.05 -27.37 -7.28
C VAL A 194 5.18 -28.24 -7.84
N ALA A 195 6.26 -28.45 -7.08
CA ALA A 195 7.36 -29.31 -7.43
C ALA A 195 6.99 -30.81 -7.48
N ASP A 196 6.10 -31.28 -6.58
CA ASP A 196 5.67 -32.66 -6.49
C ASP A 196 4.97 -33.13 -7.78
N TYR A 197 4.28 -32.15 -8.42
CA TYR A 197 3.53 -32.35 -9.67
C TYR A 197 4.27 -31.84 -10.90
N LYS A 198 5.48 -31.28 -10.74
CA LYS A 198 6.31 -30.68 -11.82
C LYS A 198 5.53 -29.61 -12.63
N LEU A 199 4.73 -28.80 -11.93
CA LEU A 199 3.92 -27.77 -12.57
C LEU A 199 4.81 -26.64 -13.11
N VAL A 200 4.48 -26.18 -14.33
CA VAL A 200 4.94 -24.90 -14.86
C VAL A 200 3.96 -23.84 -14.41
N VAL A 201 4.42 -22.87 -13.65
CA VAL A 201 3.61 -21.83 -13.02
C VAL A 201 3.90 -20.48 -13.66
N GLY A 202 2.85 -19.82 -14.18
CA GLY A 202 2.90 -18.44 -14.66
C GLY A 202 2.54 -17.45 -13.56
N THR A 203 3.06 -16.24 -13.67
CA THR A 203 2.73 -15.09 -12.80
C THR A 203 3.03 -13.78 -13.49
N GLY A 204 2.58 -12.65 -12.96
CA GLY A 204 2.91 -11.32 -13.47
C GLY A 204 4.29 -10.84 -13.05
N SER A 205 5.01 -10.18 -13.95
CA SER A 205 6.32 -9.57 -13.68
C SER A 205 6.22 -8.48 -12.62
N GLY A 206 7.17 -8.44 -11.69
CA GLY A 206 7.24 -7.46 -10.59
C GLY A 206 6.24 -7.68 -9.46
N THR A 207 5.45 -8.77 -9.50
CA THR A 207 4.47 -9.10 -8.46
C THR A 207 5.11 -9.78 -7.25
N THR A 208 4.40 -9.80 -6.12
CA THR A 208 4.78 -10.59 -4.95
C THR A 208 4.79 -12.08 -5.25
N GLN A 209 3.91 -12.54 -6.12
CA GLN A 209 3.82 -13.92 -6.58
C GLN A 209 5.06 -14.34 -7.39
N GLU A 210 5.57 -13.44 -8.23
CA GLU A 210 6.84 -13.69 -8.92
C GLU A 210 7.99 -13.84 -7.91
N ALA A 211 8.09 -12.91 -6.95
CA ALA A 211 9.13 -12.98 -5.93
C ALA A 211 9.11 -14.31 -5.17
N GLU A 212 7.92 -14.82 -4.83
CA GLU A 212 7.75 -16.12 -4.17
C GLU A 212 8.18 -17.31 -5.07
N LEU A 213 7.81 -17.28 -6.36
CA LEU A 213 8.25 -18.33 -7.29
C LEU A 213 9.77 -18.29 -7.52
N MET A 214 10.34 -17.10 -7.64
CA MET A 214 11.80 -16.94 -7.78
C MET A 214 12.55 -17.37 -6.53
N ASP A 215 11.98 -17.23 -5.33
CA ASP A 215 12.54 -17.81 -4.11
C ASP A 215 12.55 -19.34 -4.16
N LEU A 216 11.49 -19.99 -4.67
CA LEU A 216 11.48 -21.43 -4.89
C LEU A 216 12.57 -21.88 -5.88
N VAL A 217 12.78 -21.13 -6.96
CA VAL A 217 13.86 -21.37 -7.91
C VAL A 217 15.22 -21.24 -7.23
N LYS A 218 15.43 -20.13 -6.51
CA LYS A 218 16.70 -19.86 -5.80
C LYS A 218 17.04 -20.91 -4.75
N ARG A 219 16.03 -21.46 -4.07
CA ARG A 219 16.19 -22.56 -3.11
C ARG A 219 16.32 -23.95 -3.76
N GLY A 220 16.22 -24.03 -5.10
CA GLY A 220 16.29 -25.31 -5.83
C GLY A 220 15.08 -26.22 -5.63
N VAL A 221 13.93 -25.67 -5.19
CA VAL A 221 12.68 -26.42 -5.03
C VAL A 221 12.04 -26.70 -6.38
N ILE A 222 12.05 -25.73 -7.28
CA ILE A 222 11.62 -25.87 -8.67
C ILE A 222 12.75 -25.43 -9.63
N PRO A 223 12.84 -25.98 -10.83
CA PRO A 223 13.78 -25.50 -11.84
C PRO A 223 13.32 -24.16 -12.42
N SER A 224 14.25 -23.36 -12.95
CA SER A 224 13.94 -22.02 -13.45
C SER A 224 12.88 -21.99 -14.56
N GLU A 225 12.87 -23.00 -15.42
CA GLU A 225 11.88 -23.17 -16.50
C GLU A 225 10.45 -23.46 -16.00
N ALA A 226 10.30 -23.84 -14.73
CA ALA A 226 8.99 -24.05 -14.12
C ALA A 226 8.32 -22.76 -13.61
N ALA A 227 9.06 -21.65 -13.56
CA ALA A 227 8.52 -20.32 -13.21
C ALA A 227 8.55 -19.43 -14.47
N ARG A 228 7.40 -18.90 -14.88
CA ARG A 228 7.27 -18.03 -16.03
C ARG A 228 6.66 -16.69 -15.66
N SER A 229 7.37 -15.61 -15.95
CA SER A 229 6.90 -14.24 -15.74
C SER A 229 6.27 -13.68 -17.01
N TYR A 230 5.21 -12.92 -16.85
CA TYR A 230 4.45 -12.27 -17.93
C TYR A 230 4.26 -10.79 -17.61
N ASP A 231 4.46 -9.94 -18.60
CA ASP A 231 4.21 -8.50 -18.47
C ASP A 231 2.71 -8.16 -18.57
N ASP A 232 1.89 -9.11 -19.05
CA ASP A 232 0.44 -8.99 -19.19
C ASP A 232 -0.25 -10.27 -18.69
N PHE A 233 -1.16 -10.12 -17.73
CA PHE A 233 -1.91 -11.25 -17.16
C PHE A 233 -2.90 -11.88 -18.13
N GLY A 234 -3.40 -11.15 -19.12
CA GLY A 234 -4.25 -11.71 -20.17
C GLY A 234 -3.49 -12.71 -21.02
N VAL A 235 -2.22 -12.42 -21.34
CA VAL A 235 -1.32 -13.36 -22.05
C VAL A 235 -1.06 -14.60 -21.18
N ALA A 236 -0.80 -14.42 -19.89
CA ALA A 236 -0.62 -15.52 -18.95
C ALA A 236 -1.85 -16.43 -18.88
N LEU A 237 -3.04 -15.84 -18.84
CA LEU A 237 -4.33 -16.57 -18.84
C LEU A 237 -4.52 -17.38 -20.14
N GLU A 238 -4.18 -16.80 -21.28
CA GLU A 238 -4.26 -17.53 -22.56
C GLU A 238 -3.26 -18.69 -22.61
N ASP A 239 -2.04 -18.52 -22.10
CA ASP A 239 -1.05 -19.60 -22.00
C ASP A 239 -1.53 -20.72 -21.05
N LEU A 240 -2.23 -20.37 -19.96
CA LEU A 240 -2.89 -21.37 -19.10
C LEU A 240 -3.97 -22.15 -19.88
N LYS A 241 -4.85 -21.46 -20.59
CA LYS A 241 -5.95 -22.07 -21.39
C LYS A 241 -5.42 -22.97 -22.50
N LEU A 242 -4.28 -22.62 -23.10
CA LEU A 242 -3.61 -23.41 -24.14
C LEU A 242 -2.72 -24.53 -23.56
N GLY A 243 -2.61 -24.64 -22.25
CA GLY A 243 -1.79 -25.64 -21.57
C GLY A 243 -0.27 -25.44 -21.73
N ARG A 244 0.18 -24.22 -22.06
CA ARG A 244 1.60 -23.86 -22.13
C ARG A 244 2.20 -23.64 -20.74
N ILE A 245 1.36 -23.29 -19.77
CA ILE A 245 1.61 -23.36 -18.33
C ILE A 245 0.56 -24.24 -17.70
N ASP A 246 0.86 -24.80 -16.50
CA ASP A 246 -0.03 -25.72 -15.79
C ASP A 246 -0.90 -24.99 -14.78
N ALA A 247 -0.40 -23.89 -14.24
CA ALA A 247 -1.06 -23.07 -13.24
C ALA A 247 -0.70 -21.61 -13.41
N LEU A 248 -1.58 -20.70 -12.92
CA LEU A 248 -1.34 -19.27 -12.87
C LEU A 248 -1.46 -18.80 -11.42
N TYR A 249 -0.42 -18.10 -10.94
CA TYR A 249 -0.34 -17.60 -9.57
C TYR A 249 -0.56 -16.09 -9.58
N ALA A 250 -1.69 -15.66 -9.01
CA ALA A 250 -2.12 -14.27 -8.97
C ALA A 250 -2.95 -13.98 -7.71
N GLU A 251 -3.50 -12.78 -7.58
CA GLU A 251 -4.31 -12.41 -6.40
C GLU A 251 -5.82 -12.57 -6.62
N THR A 252 -6.56 -12.67 -5.51
CA THR A 252 -8.01 -12.95 -5.49
C THR A 252 -8.88 -12.09 -6.39
N PRO A 253 -8.68 -10.78 -6.56
CA PRO A 253 -9.59 -10.04 -7.42
C PRO A 253 -9.60 -10.61 -8.83
N VAL A 254 -8.43 -10.77 -9.44
CA VAL A 254 -8.31 -11.21 -10.82
C VAL A 254 -8.62 -12.70 -10.99
N THR A 255 -8.16 -13.56 -10.08
CA THR A 255 -8.45 -15.01 -10.17
C THR A 255 -9.94 -15.30 -10.02
N THR A 256 -10.61 -14.62 -9.08
CA THR A 256 -12.04 -14.75 -8.89
C THR A 256 -12.81 -14.24 -10.12
N TRP A 257 -12.37 -13.11 -10.69
CA TRP A 257 -12.96 -12.58 -11.91
C TRP A 257 -12.87 -13.60 -13.05
N TRP A 258 -11.71 -14.18 -13.32
CA TRP A 258 -11.54 -15.18 -14.37
C TRP A 258 -12.39 -16.44 -14.13
N ILE A 259 -12.41 -16.95 -12.90
CA ILE A 259 -13.25 -18.12 -12.56
C ILE A 259 -14.73 -17.85 -12.88
N MET A 260 -15.20 -16.61 -12.69
CA MET A 260 -16.61 -16.25 -12.93
C MET A 260 -16.91 -15.91 -14.39
N THR A 261 -15.94 -15.37 -15.14
CA THR A 261 -16.18 -14.81 -16.47
C THR A 261 -15.67 -15.68 -17.61
N GLU A 262 -14.65 -16.51 -17.37
CA GLU A 262 -14.09 -17.38 -18.38
C GLU A 262 -15.00 -18.60 -18.65
N LYS A 263 -15.12 -18.95 -19.94
CA LYS A 263 -15.86 -20.15 -20.35
C LYS A 263 -15.14 -21.44 -20.00
N THR A 264 -13.81 -21.40 -19.97
CA THR A 264 -12.96 -22.54 -19.62
C THR A 264 -12.96 -22.69 -18.10
N PRO A 265 -13.37 -23.86 -17.56
CA PRO A 265 -13.46 -24.03 -16.12
C PRO A 265 -12.09 -23.93 -15.43
N LEU A 266 -11.97 -23.01 -14.50
CA LEU A 266 -10.80 -22.80 -13.65
C LEU A 266 -11.13 -23.18 -12.22
N VAL A 267 -10.13 -23.67 -11.48
CA VAL A 267 -10.24 -24.03 -10.05
C VAL A 267 -9.05 -23.47 -9.28
N VAL A 268 -9.33 -23.05 -8.05
CA VAL A 268 -8.28 -22.66 -7.09
C VAL A 268 -7.73 -23.92 -6.45
N VAL A 269 -6.42 -24.14 -6.56
CA VAL A 269 -5.74 -25.29 -5.96
C VAL A 269 -4.85 -24.91 -4.78
N PHE A 270 -4.54 -23.64 -4.62
CA PHE A 270 -3.80 -23.08 -3.47
C PHE A 270 -4.28 -21.68 -3.17
N SER A 271 -4.33 -21.32 -1.88
CA SER A 271 -4.60 -19.95 -1.43
C SER A 271 -3.73 -19.65 -0.20
N LYS A 272 -3.15 -18.47 -0.19
CA LYS A 272 -2.35 -17.94 0.92
C LYS A 272 -3.00 -16.65 1.45
N PRO A 273 -3.17 -16.51 2.78
CA PRO A 273 -3.81 -15.34 3.35
C PRO A 273 -3.05 -14.04 3.03
N TYR A 274 -3.75 -13.12 2.78
CA TYR A 274 -3.91 -11.70 2.47
C TYR A 274 -2.69 -10.79 2.47
N TRP A 275 -2.74 -9.91 1.47
CA TRP A 275 -1.97 -8.67 1.43
C TRP A 275 -2.91 -7.46 1.49
N PRO A 276 -2.65 -6.46 2.34
CA PRO A 276 -3.32 -5.18 2.22
C PRO A 276 -2.87 -4.51 0.93
N VAL A 277 -3.81 -3.89 0.21
CA VAL A 277 -3.58 -3.20 -1.06
C VAL A 277 -3.81 -1.72 -0.89
N ALA A 278 -2.89 -0.91 -1.39
CA ALA A 278 -2.93 0.54 -1.31
C ALA A 278 -2.26 1.18 -2.54
N PHE A 279 -2.51 2.45 -2.76
CA PHE A 279 -1.81 3.24 -3.77
C PHE A 279 -0.40 3.58 -3.30
N ILE A 280 0.52 3.75 -4.25
CA ILE A 280 1.91 4.08 -3.97
C ILE A 280 2.26 5.49 -4.44
N ALA A 281 3.09 6.19 -3.66
CA ALA A 281 3.60 7.51 -3.96
C ALA A 281 5.11 7.58 -3.69
N HIS A 282 5.76 8.60 -4.22
CA HIS A 282 7.17 8.87 -3.91
C HIS A 282 7.36 9.11 -2.40
N LYS A 283 8.51 8.71 -1.87
CA LYS A 283 8.86 8.84 -0.44
C LYS A 283 8.69 10.24 0.15
N ASP A 284 8.91 11.28 -0.65
CA ASP A 284 8.81 12.67 -0.20
C ASP A 284 7.43 13.30 -0.49
N SER A 285 6.40 12.50 -0.75
CA SER A 285 5.05 12.98 -1.11
C SER A 285 4.07 12.89 0.08
N ASP A 286 4.52 13.35 1.26
CA ASP A 286 3.75 13.24 2.51
C ASP A 286 2.43 14.00 2.44
N GLU A 287 2.42 15.20 1.83
CA GLU A 287 1.21 16.00 1.71
C GLU A 287 0.22 15.36 0.72
N LEU A 288 0.69 14.88 -0.44
CA LEU A 288 -0.13 14.14 -1.39
C LEU A 288 -0.81 12.94 -0.72
N VAL A 289 -0.02 12.10 -0.04
CA VAL A 289 -0.53 10.92 0.66
C VAL A 289 -1.52 11.32 1.76
N SER A 290 -1.24 12.37 2.51
CA SER A 290 -2.15 12.89 3.54
C SER A 290 -3.48 13.36 2.95
N LYS A 291 -3.48 14.08 1.81
CA LYS A 291 -4.71 14.52 1.13
C LYS A 291 -5.53 13.33 0.63
N ILE A 292 -4.89 12.37 -0.05
CA ILE A 292 -5.56 11.15 -0.51
C ILE A 292 -6.15 10.37 0.68
N ASN A 293 -5.37 10.17 1.74
CA ASN A 293 -5.81 9.47 2.93
C ASN A 293 -7.00 10.15 3.61
N GLY A 294 -7.04 11.47 3.65
CA GLY A 294 -8.16 12.23 4.19
C GLY A 294 -9.46 11.95 3.45
N VAL A 295 -9.42 11.94 2.11
CA VAL A 295 -10.58 11.62 1.27
C VAL A 295 -10.93 10.13 1.36
N LEU A 296 -9.93 9.25 1.28
CA LEU A 296 -10.14 7.80 1.33
C LEU A 296 -10.80 7.37 2.66
N ALA A 297 -10.36 7.94 3.80
CA ALA A 297 -10.98 7.70 5.09
C ALA A 297 -12.46 8.13 5.12
N GLN A 298 -12.79 9.28 4.50
CA GLN A 298 -14.20 9.72 4.37
C GLN A 298 -15.01 8.74 3.52
N LEU A 299 -14.49 8.32 2.36
CA LEU A 299 -15.16 7.36 1.47
C LEU A 299 -15.37 5.99 2.14
N ILE A 300 -14.42 5.55 2.98
CA ILE A 300 -14.55 4.34 3.79
C ILE A 300 -15.71 4.49 4.79
N VAL A 301 -15.76 5.60 5.55
CA VAL A 301 -16.81 5.87 6.52
C VAL A 301 -18.18 6.04 5.86
N GLU A 302 -18.25 6.64 4.68
CA GLU A 302 -19.46 6.77 3.85
C GLU A 302 -19.92 5.43 3.25
N GLY A 303 -19.10 4.36 3.33
CA GLY A 303 -19.37 3.06 2.72
C GLY A 303 -19.17 3.02 1.20
N LYS A 304 -18.63 4.09 0.60
CA LYS A 304 -18.45 4.19 -0.85
C LYS A 304 -17.41 3.22 -1.38
N VAL A 305 -16.32 3.00 -0.64
CA VAL A 305 -15.30 2.01 -1.03
C VAL A 305 -15.92 0.60 -1.11
N ALA A 306 -16.74 0.23 -0.12
CA ALA A 306 -17.41 -1.07 -0.10
C ALA A 306 -18.47 -1.19 -1.23
N GLU A 307 -19.19 -0.10 -1.53
CA GLU A 307 -20.14 -0.04 -2.65
C GLU A 307 -19.44 -0.27 -3.99
N LEU A 308 -18.33 0.43 -4.24
CA LEU A 308 -17.54 0.28 -5.45
C LEU A 308 -16.92 -1.12 -5.56
N TYR A 309 -16.34 -1.63 -4.47
CA TYR A 309 -15.79 -2.97 -4.43
C TYR A 309 -16.86 -4.01 -4.80
N LYS A 310 -18.05 -3.94 -4.18
CA LYS A 310 -19.17 -4.83 -4.50
C LYS A 310 -19.61 -4.71 -5.95
N LYS A 311 -19.72 -3.48 -6.48
CA LYS A 311 -20.09 -3.22 -7.87
C LYS A 311 -19.20 -3.98 -8.85
N TRP A 312 -17.89 -3.94 -8.62
CA TRP A 312 -16.89 -4.49 -9.53
C TRP A 312 -16.62 -5.99 -9.32
N THR A 313 -16.72 -6.49 -8.07
CA THR A 313 -16.45 -7.90 -7.74
C THR A 313 -17.69 -8.80 -7.79
N THR A 314 -18.89 -8.23 -8.05
CA THR A 314 -20.09 -9.02 -8.31
C THR A 314 -20.18 -9.33 -9.80
N PRO A 315 -20.40 -10.60 -10.20
CA PRO A 315 -20.52 -10.94 -11.62
C PRO A 315 -21.63 -10.13 -12.29
N PRO A 316 -21.44 -9.71 -13.56
CA PRO A 316 -22.52 -9.13 -14.33
C PRO A 316 -23.66 -10.15 -14.45
N SER A 317 -24.88 -9.70 -14.13
CA SER A 317 -26.13 -10.50 -14.23
C SER A 317 -26.46 -10.85 -15.68
#